data_4620283c021613f9d0e501a86969f173
#
_entry.id   4620283c021613f9d0e501a86969f173
#
_cell.length_a   1.000
_cell.length_b   1.000
_cell.length_c   1.000
_cell.angle_alpha   90.00
_cell.angle_beta   90.00
_cell.angle_gamma   90.00
#
_symmetry.space_group_name_H-M   'P 1'
#
loop_
_entity.id
_entity.type
_entity.pdbx_description
1 polymer ?
#
loop_
_entity_poly.entity_id
_entity_poly.type
_entity_poly.pdbx_seq_one_letter_code
_entity_poly.pdbx_strand_id
1 'polypeptide(L)'
;MLGIGIDIGSTATKVAAVDERGAVVDSWMNPTGFSSVEAANAARAHLEEAGLLAQDHSVVATGYGRNAVSYADKVVTEITCHGKGAAGLFGPDGAVIDVGGQDTKVIWLSDGVVKKFLMNDKCAAGTGRFLEIMAEKLAVSQLELADLARVGKPTTISSLCTVFAESEVISLVGKGEPRENIARGVIDSVVGRVASMASGTKGMPVYLTGGLCSNEFIIECLSSALDTTVKTCSEARYAGAIGAARIAAGVA
;
A
#
# COMPACT_ATOMS: atom_id res chain seq x y z
N MET A 1 16.98 -20.07 -10.70
CA MET A 1 17.13 -19.61 -9.31
C MET A 1 15.86 -18.86 -8.92
N LEU A 2 15.23 -19.23 -7.82
CA LEU A 2 14.03 -18.60 -7.29
C LEU A 2 14.40 -17.27 -6.59
N GLY A 3 13.69 -16.19 -6.89
CA GLY A 3 13.84 -14.94 -6.15
C GLY A 3 12.76 -14.81 -5.08
N ILE A 4 13.15 -14.56 -3.84
CA ILE A 4 12.25 -14.39 -2.70
C ILE A 4 12.36 -12.96 -2.20
N GLY A 5 11.24 -12.26 -2.08
CA GLY A 5 11.13 -10.92 -1.56
C GLY A 5 10.32 -10.89 -0.27
N ILE A 6 10.86 -10.24 0.76
CA ILE A 6 10.21 -10.08 2.06
C ILE A 6 10.08 -8.60 2.35
N ASP A 7 8.84 -8.11 2.40
CA ASP A 7 8.49 -6.72 2.72
C ASP A 7 7.86 -6.69 4.11
N ILE A 8 8.65 -6.29 5.11
CA ILE A 8 8.14 -6.09 6.47
C ILE A 8 7.69 -4.65 6.61
N GLY A 9 6.42 -4.42 6.26
CA GLY A 9 5.77 -3.12 6.43
C GLY A 9 5.37 -2.85 7.89
N SER A 10 4.94 -1.63 8.19
CA SER A 10 4.49 -1.23 9.53
C SER A 10 3.21 -1.94 10.00
N THR A 11 2.34 -2.33 9.08
CA THR A 11 1.04 -2.95 9.38
C THR A 11 0.98 -4.41 8.94
N ALA A 12 1.54 -4.73 7.77
CA ALA A 12 1.51 -6.06 7.21
C ALA A 12 2.88 -6.46 6.64
N THR A 13 3.27 -7.70 6.90
CA THR A 13 4.41 -8.37 6.30
C THR A 13 3.95 -9.15 5.08
N LYS A 14 4.63 -8.97 3.97
CA LYS A 14 4.31 -9.61 2.69
C LYS A 14 5.53 -10.37 2.17
N VAL A 15 5.27 -11.54 1.66
CA VAL A 15 6.25 -12.38 0.97
C VAL A 15 5.80 -12.54 -0.47
N ALA A 16 6.72 -12.55 -1.39
CA ALA A 16 6.50 -12.98 -2.77
C ALA A 16 7.69 -13.83 -3.22
N ALA A 17 7.43 -14.87 -3.97
CA ALA A 17 8.45 -15.62 -4.67
C ALA A 17 8.21 -15.52 -6.19
N VAL A 18 9.28 -15.30 -6.95
CA VAL A 18 9.22 -15.23 -8.41
C VAL A 18 10.19 -16.22 -9.04
N ASP A 19 9.80 -16.78 -10.16
CA ASP A 19 10.67 -17.62 -10.98
C ASP A 19 11.72 -16.79 -11.75
N GLU A 20 12.56 -17.45 -12.51
CA GLU A 20 13.60 -16.85 -13.36
C GLU A 20 13.07 -15.95 -14.48
N ARG A 21 11.76 -16.00 -14.76
CA ARG A 21 11.07 -15.12 -15.73
C ARG A 21 10.39 -13.95 -15.05
N GLY A 22 10.41 -13.93 -13.71
CA GLY A 22 9.75 -12.91 -12.89
C GLY A 22 8.25 -13.13 -12.70
N ALA A 23 7.73 -14.33 -13.01
CA ALA A 23 6.36 -14.70 -12.71
C ALA A 23 6.22 -15.04 -11.23
N VAL A 24 5.17 -14.55 -10.59
CA VAL A 24 4.88 -14.84 -9.17
C VAL A 24 4.45 -16.29 -9.04
N VAL A 25 5.16 -17.06 -8.23
CA VAL A 25 4.89 -18.48 -7.96
C VAL A 25 4.32 -18.71 -6.56
N ASP A 26 4.54 -17.76 -5.64
CA ASP A 26 3.94 -17.76 -4.31
C ASP A 26 3.79 -16.33 -3.80
N SER A 27 2.75 -16.11 -3.00
CA SER A 27 2.54 -14.85 -2.26
C SER A 27 1.83 -15.11 -0.94
N TRP A 28 2.31 -14.46 0.11
CA TRP A 28 1.77 -14.58 1.46
C TRP A 28 1.74 -13.24 2.16
N MET A 29 0.77 -13.06 3.04
CA MET A 29 0.64 -11.84 3.84
C MET A 29 0.13 -12.18 5.25
N ASN A 30 0.73 -11.51 6.24
CA ASN A 30 0.31 -11.60 7.64
C ASN A 30 0.45 -10.22 8.32
N PRO A 31 -0.35 -9.88 9.34
CA PRO A 31 -0.10 -8.71 10.16
C PRO A 31 1.34 -8.71 10.70
N THR A 32 2.02 -7.57 10.64
CA THR A 32 3.39 -7.46 11.19
C THR A 32 3.39 -7.58 12.72
N GLY A 33 2.32 -7.15 13.37
CA GLY A 33 2.22 -7.16 14.81
C GLY A 33 3.19 -6.17 15.48
N PHE A 34 3.59 -6.49 16.70
CA PHE A 34 4.46 -5.64 17.50
C PHE A 34 5.95 -5.77 17.13
N SER A 35 6.37 -6.95 16.66
CA SER A 35 7.79 -7.30 16.48
C SER A 35 8.12 -7.63 15.03
N SER A 36 8.99 -6.83 14.41
CA SER A 36 9.51 -7.15 13.08
C SER A 36 10.32 -8.46 13.06
N VAL A 37 10.92 -8.87 14.19
CA VAL A 37 11.65 -10.14 14.31
C VAL A 37 10.67 -11.32 14.26
N GLU A 38 9.54 -11.24 15.01
CA GLU A 38 8.50 -12.26 14.94
C GLU A 38 7.88 -12.34 13.54
N ALA A 39 7.65 -11.19 12.91
CA ALA A 39 7.16 -11.13 11.53
C ALA A 39 8.14 -11.78 10.53
N ALA A 40 9.44 -11.55 10.69
CA ALA A 40 10.48 -12.20 9.89
C ALA A 40 10.52 -13.71 10.10
N ASN A 41 10.34 -14.18 11.33
CA ASN A 41 10.27 -15.62 11.66
C ASN A 41 9.00 -16.27 11.07
N ALA A 42 7.85 -15.57 11.12
CA ALA A 42 6.61 -16.06 10.51
C ALA A 42 6.75 -16.17 8.97
N ALA A 43 7.38 -15.17 8.34
CA ALA A 43 7.69 -15.22 6.91
C ALA A 43 8.60 -16.39 6.56
N ARG A 44 9.63 -16.66 7.37
CA ARG A 44 10.51 -17.81 7.19
C ARG A 44 9.77 -19.13 7.33
N ALA A 45 8.93 -19.28 8.35
CA ALA A 45 8.14 -20.48 8.56
C ALA A 45 7.22 -20.79 7.37
N HIS A 46 6.55 -19.76 6.80
CA HIS A 46 5.78 -19.92 5.57
C HIS A 46 6.65 -20.43 4.41
N LEU A 47 7.82 -19.84 4.19
CA LEU A 47 8.73 -20.23 3.12
C LEU A 47 9.26 -21.67 3.28
N GLU A 48 9.52 -22.11 4.53
CA GLU A 48 9.91 -23.47 4.85
C GLU A 48 8.77 -24.46 4.59
N GLU A 49 7.55 -24.15 5.03
CA GLU A 49 6.34 -24.96 4.83
C GLU A 49 5.99 -25.10 3.34
N ALA A 50 6.13 -24.02 2.57
CA ALA A 50 5.93 -24.02 1.12
C ALA A 50 7.08 -24.71 0.34
N GLY A 51 8.16 -25.12 1.01
CA GLY A 51 9.31 -25.78 0.38
C GLY A 51 10.16 -24.87 -0.51
N LEU A 52 9.98 -23.54 -0.38
CA LEU A 52 10.66 -22.57 -1.25
C LEU A 52 12.14 -22.40 -0.86
N LEU A 53 12.49 -22.56 0.42
CA LEU A 53 13.89 -22.51 0.89
C LEU A 53 14.68 -23.78 0.58
N ALA A 54 14.02 -24.87 0.16
CA ALA A 54 14.71 -26.10 -0.27
C ALA A 54 15.21 -26.03 -1.71
N GLN A 55 14.79 -25.03 -2.48
CA GLN A 55 15.20 -24.79 -3.86
C GLN A 55 16.43 -23.89 -3.91
N ASP A 56 17.09 -23.80 -5.07
CA ASP A 56 18.11 -22.77 -5.33
C ASP A 56 17.43 -21.39 -5.35
N HIS A 57 17.71 -20.56 -4.36
CA HIS A 57 17.04 -19.29 -4.11
C HIS A 57 17.97 -18.18 -3.67
N SER A 58 17.49 -16.94 -3.78
CA SER A 58 18.05 -15.75 -3.10
C SER A 58 16.94 -14.95 -2.44
N VAL A 59 17.24 -14.34 -1.29
CA VAL A 59 16.30 -13.60 -0.46
C VAL A 59 16.69 -12.12 -0.39
N VAL A 60 15.76 -11.25 -0.75
CA VAL A 60 15.90 -9.79 -0.58
C VAL A 60 14.85 -9.29 0.40
N ALA A 61 15.30 -8.56 1.43
CA ALA A 61 14.43 -7.92 2.40
C ALA A 61 14.23 -6.43 2.11
N THR A 62 13.01 -5.96 2.34
CA THR A 62 12.60 -4.55 2.19
C THR A 62 11.55 -4.16 3.24
N GLY A 63 11.05 -2.93 3.16
CA GLY A 63 10.07 -2.38 4.09
C GLY A 63 10.69 -1.77 5.34
N TYR A 64 9.84 -1.32 6.26
CA TYR A 64 10.24 -0.67 7.50
C TYR A 64 11.08 -1.59 8.39
N GLY A 65 10.66 -2.86 8.53
CA GLY A 65 11.31 -3.88 9.36
C GLY A 65 12.39 -4.71 8.66
N ARG A 66 12.86 -4.33 7.47
CA ARG A 66 13.79 -5.12 6.63
C ARG A 66 15.06 -5.62 7.32
N ASN A 67 15.57 -4.88 8.31
CA ASN A 67 16.78 -5.24 9.04
C ASN A 67 16.56 -6.41 10.03
N ALA A 68 15.30 -6.80 10.29
CA ALA A 68 14.97 -7.95 11.13
C ALA A 68 15.06 -9.29 10.38
N VAL A 69 15.15 -9.28 9.05
CA VAL A 69 15.27 -10.49 8.23
C VAL A 69 16.73 -10.93 8.19
N SER A 70 17.18 -11.63 9.22
CA SER A 70 18.59 -12.03 9.41
C SER A 70 19.09 -13.06 8.37
N TYR A 71 18.17 -13.71 7.66
CA TYR A 71 18.44 -14.69 6.61
C TYR A 71 18.35 -14.11 5.19
N ALA A 72 18.19 -12.80 5.04
CA ALA A 72 18.22 -12.16 3.74
C ALA A 72 19.66 -12.03 3.22
N ASP A 73 19.87 -12.37 1.94
CA ASP A 73 21.15 -12.17 1.25
C ASP A 73 21.44 -10.69 1.01
N LYS A 74 20.36 -9.89 0.86
CA LYS A 74 20.47 -8.46 0.60
C LYS A 74 19.30 -7.69 1.21
N VAL A 75 19.58 -6.48 1.67
CA VAL A 75 18.59 -5.50 2.13
C VAL A 75 18.53 -4.36 1.13
N VAL A 76 17.33 -4.04 0.65
CA VAL A 76 17.10 -3.01 -0.36
C VAL A 76 16.02 -2.04 0.13
N THR A 77 16.12 -0.78 -0.27
CA THR A 77 15.16 0.26 0.15
C THR A 77 13.77 -0.01 -0.42
N GLU A 78 12.75 0.34 0.34
CA GLU A 78 11.35 0.14 -0.01
C GLU A 78 10.99 0.80 -1.33
N ILE A 79 11.41 2.04 -1.56
CA ILE A 79 11.14 2.78 -2.81
C ILE A 79 11.71 2.05 -4.03
N THR A 80 12.92 1.51 -3.92
CA THR A 80 13.55 0.74 -5.01
C THR A 80 12.77 -0.54 -5.31
N CYS A 81 12.44 -1.31 -4.27
CA CYS A 81 11.69 -2.55 -4.43
C CYS A 81 10.28 -2.25 -4.97
N HIS A 82 9.60 -1.26 -4.41
CA HIS A 82 8.24 -0.90 -4.84
C HIS A 82 8.21 -0.48 -6.32
N GLY A 83 9.15 0.38 -6.73
CA GLY A 83 9.27 0.78 -8.14
C GLY A 83 9.55 -0.40 -9.08
N LYS A 84 10.43 -1.32 -8.66
CA LYS A 84 10.75 -2.53 -9.43
C LYS A 84 9.56 -3.47 -9.56
N GLY A 85 8.81 -3.68 -8.48
CA GLY A 85 7.61 -4.50 -8.48
C GLY A 85 6.50 -3.88 -9.33
N ALA A 86 6.27 -2.59 -9.18
CA ALA A 86 5.27 -1.89 -9.97
C ALA A 86 5.61 -1.90 -11.48
N ALA A 87 6.89 -1.70 -11.83
CA ALA A 87 7.33 -1.82 -13.23
C ALA A 87 7.07 -3.22 -13.79
N GLY A 88 7.25 -4.27 -12.98
CA GLY A 88 6.96 -5.65 -13.37
C GLY A 88 5.46 -5.93 -13.52
N LEU A 89 4.61 -5.29 -12.71
CA LEU A 89 3.16 -5.51 -12.72
C LEU A 89 2.44 -4.68 -13.79
N PHE A 90 2.87 -3.45 -14.03
CA PHE A 90 2.10 -2.47 -14.80
C PHE A 90 2.83 -1.97 -16.06
N GLY A 91 4.13 -2.19 -16.14
CA GLY A 91 4.96 -1.67 -17.22
C GLY A 91 5.98 -0.63 -16.75
N PRO A 92 6.92 -0.26 -17.63
CA PRO A 92 8.11 0.49 -17.24
C PRO A 92 7.84 1.97 -16.95
N ASP A 93 6.72 2.52 -17.38
CA ASP A 93 6.44 3.95 -17.33
C ASP A 93 5.13 4.25 -16.60
N GLY A 94 5.11 5.34 -15.83
CA GLY A 94 3.91 5.81 -15.15
C GLY A 94 4.17 6.34 -13.74
N ALA A 95 3.11 6.61 -13.02
CA ALA A 95 3.14 6.99 -11.62
C ALA A 95 2.44 5.94 -10.77
N VAL A 96 3.09 5.52 -9.70
CA VAL A 96 2.56 4.57 -8.74
C VAL A 96 2.20 5.31 -7.47
N ILE A 97 0.95 5.23 -7.08
CA ILE A 97 0.44 5.70 -5.79
C ILE A 97 0.40 4.49 -4.87
N ASP A 98 1.21 4.49 -3.83
CA ASP A 98 1.19 3.47 -2.78
C ASP A 98 0.59 4.05 -1.52
N VAL A 99 -0.56 3.52 -1.10
CA VAL A 99 -1.18 3.91 0.17
C VAL A 99 -0.96 2.80 1.18
N GLY A 100 0.05 3.00 2.00
CA GLY A 100 0.43 2.13 3.11
C GLY A 100 -0.41 2.33 4.36
N GLY A 101 -0.13 1.54 5.39
CA GLY A 101 -0.77 1.68 6.69
C GLY A 101 -0.37 2.99 7.40
N GLN A 102 0.90 3.38 7.36
CA GLN A 102 1.43 4.54 8.10
C GLN A 102 1.96 5.65 7.18
N ASP A 103 2.11 5.38 5.90
CA ASP A 103 2.69 6.30 4.93
C ASP A 103 1.96 6.23 3.58
N THR A 104 2.21 7.23 2.75
CA THR A 104 1.72 7.26 1.38
C THR A 104 2.84 7.75 0.48
N LYS A 105 3.03 7.07 -0.65
CA LYS A 105 4.09 7.39 -1.61
C LYS A 105 3.51 7.61 -2.99
N VAL A 106 4.12 8.52 -3.73
CA VAL A 106 3.95 8.67 -5.17
C VAL A 106 5.31 8.48 -5.81
N ILE A 107 5.42 7.48 -6.69
CA ILE A 107 6.69 7.07 -7.31
C ILE A 107 6.55 7.24 -8.82
N TRP A 108 7.42 8.00 -9.44
CA TRP A 108 7.46 8.18 -10.90
C TRP A 108 8.46 7.22 -11.51
N LEU A 109 7.98 6.42 -12.46
CA LEU A 109 8.77 5.44 -13.20
C LEU A 109 9.00 5.92 -14.63
N SER A 110 10.21 5.71 -15.13
CA SER A 110 10.54 5.76 -16.54
C SER A 110 11.62 4.74 -16.87
N ASP A 111 11.41 3.97 -17.93
CA ASP A 111 12.26 2.84 -18.32
C ASP A 111 12.44 1.80 -17.20
N GLY A 112 11.40 1.56 -16.40
CA GLY A 112 11.42 0.63 -15.27
C GLY A 112 12.24 1.09 -14.07
N VAL A 113 12.67 2.36 -14.05
CA VAL A 113 13.52 2.94 -12.99
C VAL A 113 12.77 4.07 -12.27
N VAL A 114 12.94 4.13 -10.95
CA VAL A 114 12.44 5.24 -10.15
C VAL A 114 13.22 6.51 -10.49
N LYS A 115 12.55 7.51 -11.06
CA LYS A 115 13.13 8.83 -11.38
C LYS A 115 12.94 9.83 -10.25
N LYS A 116 11.79 9.75 -9.58
CA LYS A 116 11.39 10.67 -8.50
C LYS A 116 10.41 9.98 -7.58
N PHE A 117 10.35 10.39 -6.36
CA PHE A 117 9.26 10.02 -5.44
C PHE A 117 8.91 11.16 -4.49
N LEU A 118 7.69 11.16 -4.00
CA LEU A 118 7.21 11.91 -2.86
C LEU A 118 6.71 10.93 -1.80
N MET A 119 6.91 11.24 -0.54
CA MET A 119 6.45 10.42 0.57
C MET A 119 5.88 11.26 1.69
N ASN A 120 4.75 10.84 2.24
CA ASN A 120 4.20 11.31 3.50
C ASN A 120 4.37 10.18 4.52
N ASP A 121 5.37 10.28 5.36
CA ASP A 121 5.71 9.34 6.45
C ASP A 121 5.63 10.01 7.84
N LYS A 122 5.16 11.26 7.91
CA LYS A 122 5.11 12.05 9.14
C LYS A 122 3.68 12.29 9.64
N CYS A 123 2.68 12.08 8.79
CA CYS A 123 1.30 12.39 9.11
C CYS A 123 0.38 11.25 8.65
N ALA A 124 -0.47 10.75 9.54
CA ALA A 124 -1.44 9.69 9.22
C ALA A 124 -2.52 10.15 8.21
N ALA A 125 -2.72 11.47 8.03
CA ALA A 125 -3.66 11.98 7.06
C ALA A 125 -3.30 11.51 5.63
N GLY A 126 -4.25 10.89 4.95
CA GLY A 126 -4.04 10.32 3.62
C GLY A 126 -3.40 8.93 3.63
N THR A 127 -3.41 8.21 4.75
CA THR A 127 -2.90 6.85 4.90
C THR A 127 -3.98 5.88 5.36
N GLY A 128 -3.69 4.59 5.34
CA GLY A 128 -4.59 3.55 5.87
C GLY A 128 -4.91 3.75 7.36
N ARG A 129 -3.98 4.29 8.15
CA ARG A 129 -4.18 4.58 9.58
C ARG A 129 -5.26 5.62 9.84
N PHE A 130 -5.36 6.63 8.99
CA PHE A 130 -6.45 7.60 9.09
C PHE A 130 -7.81 6.91 8.91
N LEU A 131 -7.94 6.06 7.89
CA LEU A 131 -9.17 5.31 7.65
C LEU A 131 -9.51 4.36 8.79
N GLU A 132 -8.51 3.70 9.37
CA GLU A 132 -8.68 2.80 10.51
C GLU A 132 -9.25 3.53 11.73
N ILE A 133 -8.67 4.69 12.09
CA ILE A 133 -9.13 5.50 13.22
C ILE A 133 -10.57 5.98 12.98
N MET A 134 -10.90 6.46 11.78
CA MET A 134 -12.23 6.97 11.46
C MET A 134 -13.28 5.84 11.41
N ALA A 135 -12.92 4.67 10.89
CA ALA A 135 -13.79 3.49 10.89
C ALA A 135 -14.13 3.05 12.31
N GLU A 136 -13.14 3.03 13.22
CA GLU A 136 -13.35 2.76 14.65
C GLU A 136 -14.33 3.74 15.28
N LYS A 137 -14.24 5.05 15.01
CA LYS A 137 -15.17 6.07 15.52
C LYS A 137 -16.59 5.92 14.98
N LEU A 138 -16.72 5.38 13.79
CA LEU A 138 -18.02 5.07 13.20
C LEU A 138 -18.51 3.65 13.56
N ALA A 139 -17.76 2.89 14.37
CA ALA A 139 -18.05 1.50 14.77
C ALA A 139 -18.31 0.59 13.54
N VAL A 140 -17.40 0.66 12.56
CA VAL A 140 -17.40 -0.15 11.33
C VAL A 140 -16.00 -0.62 11.00
N SER A 141 -15.87 -1.64 10.16
CA SER A 141 -14.61 -2.01 9.52
C SER A 141 -14.23 -1.02 8.41
N GLN A 142 -12.97 -1.05 7.97
CA GLN A 142 -12.53 -0.23 6.82
C GLN A 142 -13.27 -0.58 5.52
N LEU A 143 -13.70 -1.83 5.36
CA LEU A 143 -14.49 -2.25 4.20
C LEU A 143 -15.89 -1.65 4.26
N GLU A 144 -16.57 -1.80 5.38
CA GLU A 144 -17.91 -1.21 5.60
C GLU A 144 -17.88 0.32 5.52
N LEU A 145 -16.78 0.97 5.93
CA LEU A 145 -16.60 2.42 5.78
C LEU A 145 -16.69 2.85 4.30
N ALA A 146 -16.07 2.10 3.40
CA ALA A 146 -16.12 2.40 1.97
C ALA A 146 -17.53 2.12 1.38
N ASP A 147 -18.20 1.05 1.81
CA ASP A 147 -19.57 0.72 1.37
C ASP A 147 -20.56 1.80 1.81
N LEU A 148 -20.45 2.27 3.06
CA LEU A 148 -21.25 3.40 3.55
C LEU A 148 -20.98 4.67 2.75
N ALA A 149 -19.70 4.99 2.52
CA ALA A 149 -19.31 6.19 1.79
C ALA A 149 -19.84 6.23 0.35
N ARG A 150 -20.02 5.07 -0.28
CA ARG A 150 -20.54 4.95 -1.65
C ARG A 150 -21.98 5.50 -1.78
N VAL A 151 -22.80 5.33 -0.75
CA VAL A 151 -24.20 5.79 -0.73
C VAL A 151 -24.38 7.13 0.00
N GLY A 152 -23.33 7.60 0.68
CA GLY A 152 -23.35 8.85 1.44
C GLY A 152 -23.29 10.11 0.57
N LYS A 153 -23.83 11.19 1.08
CA LYS A 153 -23.67 12.54 0.51
C LYS A 153 -22.39 13.16 1.04
N PRO A 154 -21.66 13.97 0.24
CA PRO A 154 -20.45 14.63 0.71
C PRO A 154 -20.69 15.46 1.97
N THR A 155 -19.94 15.17 3.02
CA THR A 155 -19.88 15.96 4.26
C THR A 155 -18.44 16.39 4.44
N THR A 156 -18.23 17.69 4.67
CA THR A 156 -16.87 18.24 4.77
C THR A 156 -16.23 17.85 6.10
N ILE A 157 -15.06 17.22 6.02
CA ILE A 157 -14.12 17.08 7.13
C ILE A 157 -12.96 18.01 6.81
N SER A 158 -12.91 19.15 7.51
CA SER A 158 -12.01 20.25 7.18
C SER A 158 -10.61 20.06 7.76
N SER A 159 -10.48 19.26 8.81
CA SER A 159 -9.25 19.10 9.57
C SER A 159 -8.26 18.20 8.84
N LEU A 160 -7.06 18.72 8.60
CA LEU A 160 -5.95 17.96 7.99
C LEU A 160 -5.28 17.01 9.00
N CYS A 161 -5.25 17.39 10.28
CA CYS A 161 -4.67 16.55 11.33
C CYS A 161 -5.67 15.50 11.78
N THR A 162 -5.24 14.24 11.84
CA THR A 162 -6.06 13.08 12.22
C THR A 162 -6.74 13.29 13.58
N VAL A 163 -6.06 13.88 14.57
CA VAL A 163 -6.62 14.14 15.91
C VAL A 163 -7.78 15.13 15.85
N PHE A 164 -7.64 16.19 15.07
CA PHE A 164 -8.71 17.18 14.92
C PHE A 164 -9.84 16.65 14.02
N ALA A 165 -9.53 15.88 12.99
CA ALA A 165 -10.53 15.22 12.16
C ALA A 165 -11.36 14.21 12.97
N GLU A 166 -10.74 13.47 13.89
CA GLU A 166 -11.45 12.60 14.84
C GLU A 166 -12.46 13.37 15.68
N SER A 167 -12.04 14.52 16.25
CA SER A 167 -12.93 15.40 17.04
C SER A 167 -14.09 15.96 16.19
N GLU A 168 -13.82 16.28 14.92
CA GLU A 168 -14.82 16.77 13.98
C GLU A 168 -15.84 15.66 13.64
N VAL A 169 -15.39 14.42 13.40
CA VAL A 169 -16.25 13.24 13.19
C VAL A 169 -17.15 13.01 14.42
N ILE A 170 -16.60 13.04 15.63
CA ILE A 170 -17.38 12.88 16.87
C ILE A 170 -18.44 14.00 16.99
N SER A 171 -18.10 15.23 16.63
CA SER A 171 -19.05 16.34 16.60
C SER A 171 -20.18 16.14 15.58
N LEU A 172 -19.88 15.61 14.39
CA LEU A 172 -20.87 15.31 13.37
C LEU A 172 -21.84 14.22 13.84
N VAL A 173 -21.29 13.14 14.46
CA VAL A 173 -22.12 12.08 15.08
C VAL A 173 -23.04 12.68 16.15
N GLY A 174 -22.53 13.55 17.02
CA GLY A 174 -23.32 14.21 18.06
C GLY A 174 -24.40 15.15 17.53
N LYS A 175 -24.24 15.68 16.32
CA LYS A 175 -25.25 16.49 15.62
C LYS A 175 -26.29 15.66 14.86
N GLY A 176 -26.15 14.33 14.83
CA GLY A 176 -27.05 13.44 14.11
C GLY A 176 -26.81 13.39 12.61
N GLU A 177 -25.60 13.76 12.14
CA GLU A 177 -25.25 13.59 10.73
C GLU A 177 -25.30 12.09 10.37
N PRO A 178 -25.92 11.71 9.24
CA PRO A 178 -25.97 10.31 8.80
C PRO A 178 -24.56 9.69 8.70
N ARG A 179 -24.44 8.45 9.18
CA ARG A 179 -23.16 7.72 9.21
C ARG A 179 -22.52 7.62 7.83
N GLU A 180 -23.31 7.35 6.81
CA GLU A 180 -22.90 7.26 5.41
C GLU A 180 -22.33 8.57 4.88
N ASN A 181 -22.88 9.73 5.30
CA ASN A 181 -22.38 11.03 4.90
C ASN A 181 -21.01 11.31 5.55
N ILE A 182 -20.86 10.97 6.84
CA ILE A 182 -19.58 11.10 7.54
C ILE A 182 -18.55 10.17 6.89
N ALA A 183 -18.92 8.93 6.60
CA ALA A 183 -18.04 7.97 5.90
C ALA A 183 -17.60 8.52 4.53
N ARG A 184 -18.49 9.16 3.78
CA ARG A 184 -18.15 9.82 2.52
C ARG A 184 -17.14 10.94 2.73
N GLY A 185 -17.33 11.80 3.71
CA GLY A 185 -16.38 12.87 4.03
C GLY A 185 -14.99 12.35 4.44
N VAL A 186 -14.93 11.21 5.16
CA VAL A 186 -13.68 10.54 5.52
C VAL A 186 -12.93 10.06 4.26
N ILE A 187 -13.61 9.38 3.34
CA ILE A 187 -13.00 8.92 2.09
C ILE A 187 -12.56 10.11 1.23
N ASP A 188 -13.40 11.12 1.07
CA ASP A 188 -13.09 12.32 0.29
C ASP A 188 -11.85 13.06 0.85
N SER A 189 -11.68 13.10 2.17
CA SER A 189 -10.49 13.67 2.83
C SER A 189 -9.20 12.91 2.47
N VAL A 190 -9.22 11.57 2.52
CA VAL A 190 -8.06 10.75 2.12
C VAL A 190 -7.76 10.91 0.64
N VAL A 191 -8.77 10.80 -0.20
CA VAL A 191 -8.64 10.94 -1.67
C VAL A 191 -8.07 12.30 -2.03
N GLY A 192 -8.60 13.38 -1.45
CA GLY A 192 -8.10 14.74 -1.68
C GLY A 192 -6.63 14.90 -1.29
N ARG A 193 -6.21 14.29 -0.18
CA ARG A 193 -4.80 14.31 0.28
C ARG A 193 -3.89 13.55 -0.67
N VAL A 194 -4.26 12.34 -1.06
CA VAL A 194 -3.50 11.51 -1.99
C VAL A 194 -3.43 12.17 -3.37
N ALA A 195 -4.55 12.70 -3.89
CA ALA A 195 -4.59 13.41 -5.16
C ALA A 195 -3.71 14.65 -5.17
N SER A 196 -3.68 15.41 -4.06
CA SER A 196 -2.75 16.56 -3.92
C SER A 196 -1.29 16.14 -4.04
N MET A 197 -0.88 15.02 -3.43
CA MET A 197 0.47 14.48 -3.56
C MET A 197 0.75 14.02 -5.00
N ALA A 198 -0.24 13.47 -5.67
CA ALA A 198 -0.16 12.94 -7.03
C ALA A 198 -0.42 14.00 -8.12
N SER A 199 -0.52 15.29 -7.79
CA SER A 199 -0.85 16.36 -8.75
C SER A 199 0.11 16.46 -9.95
N GLY A 200 1.36 15.98 -9.79
CA GLY A 200 2.37 15.93 -10.85
C GLY A 200 2.27 14.73 -11.81
N THR A 201 1.18 13.93 -11.76
CA THR A 201 1.01 12.72 -12.57
C THR A 201 0.15 12.93 -13.82
N LYS A 202 -0.27 14.17 -14.10
CA LYS A 202 -1.16 14.50 -15.22
C LYS A 202 -0.55 14.05 -16.57
N GLY A 203 -1.36 13.31 -17.34
CA GLY A 203 -0.94 12.80 -18.65
C GLY A 203 -0.11 11.52 -18.61
N MET A 204 0.11 10.94 -17.44
CA MET A 204 0.80 9.66 -17.26
C MET A 204 -0.18 8.55 -16.90
N PRO A 205 0.13 7.28 -17.19
CA PRO A 205 -0.57 6.16 -16.56
C PRO A 205 -0.41 6.21 -15.04
N VAL A 206 -1.50 5.99 -14.29
CA VAL A 206 -1.49 6.01 -12.83
C VAL A 206 -1.91 4.64 -12.30
N TYR A 207 -1.14 4.12 -11.35
CA TYR A 207 -1.33 2.82 -10.75
C TYR A 207 -1.49 2.94 -9.25
N LEU A 208 -2.39 2.14 -8.65
CA LEU A 208 -2.59 2.07 -7.20
C LEU A 208 -2.07 0.77 -6.65
N THR A 209 -1.27 0.86 -5.59
CA THR A 209 -0.71 -0.25 -4.82
C THR A 209 -0.98 -0.05 -3.32
N GLY A 210 -0.49 -0.97 -2.50
CA GLY A 210 -0.65 -0.89 -1.05
C GLY A 210 -1.98 -1.43 -0.54
N GLY A 211 -2.35 -1.06 0.68
CA GLY A 211 -3.51 -1.63 1.37
C GLY A 211 -4.86 -1.28 0.74
N LEU A 212 -4.94 -0.15 0.06
CA LEU A 212 -6.19 0.36 -0.53
C LEU A 212 -6.43 -0.08 -1.98
N CYS A 213 -5.49 -0.79 -2.60
CA CYS A 213 -5.58 -1.14 -4.03
C CYS A 213 -6.72 -2.11 -4.38
N SER A 214 -7.34 -2.76 -3.40
CA SER A 214 -8.50 -3.63 -3.58
C SER A 214 -9.84 -2.95 -3.33
N ASN A 215 -9.85 -1.66 -2.97
CA ASN A 215 -11.09 -0.95 -2.68
C ASN A 215 -11.56 -0.18 -3.93
N GLU A 216 -12.55 -0.73 -4.62
CA GLU A 216 -13.10 -0.17 -5.87
C GLU A 216 -13.59 1.26 -5.71
N PHE A 217 -14.27 1.58 -4.60
CA PHE A 217 -14.80 2.93 -4.39
C PHE A 217 -13.68 3.96 -4.23
N ILE A 218 -12.60 3.63 -3.53
CA ILE A 218 -11.43 4.50 -3.42
C ILE A 218 -10.75 4.68 -4.77
N ILE A 219 -10.65 3.62 -5.59
CA ILE A 219 -10.10 3.69 -6.96
C ILE A 219 -10.94 4.61 -7.84
N GLU A 220 -12.26 4.50 -7.79
CA GLU A 220 -13.19 5.39 -8.49
C GLU A 220 -13.02 6.85 -8.06
N CYS A 221 -12.97 7.11 -6.76
CA CYS A 221 -12.78 8.45 -6.21
C CYS A 221 -11.42 9.05 -6.58
N LEU A 222 -10.34 8.27 -6.52
CA LEU A 222 -9.00 8.70 -6.96
C LEU A 222 -8.96 8.97 -8.46
N SER A 223 -9.59 8.11 -9.26
CA SER A 223 -9.69 8.31 -10.72
C SER A 223 -10.40 9.62 -11.07
N SER A 224 -11.50 9.91 -10.37
CA SER A 224 -12.23 11.17 -10.52
C SER A 224 -11.39 12.38 -10.09
N ALA A 225 -10.73 12.30 -8.94
CA ALA A 225 -9.94 13.41 -8.39
C ALA A 225 -8.68 13.73 -9.21
N LEU A 226 -8.12 12.73 -9.90
CA LEU A 226 -6.92 12.87 -10.75
C LEU A 226 -7.25 13.09 -12.22
N ASP A 227 -8.52 13.09 -12.61
CA ASP A 227 -8.99 13.18 -13.98
C ASP A 227 -8.29 12.16 -14.90
N THR A 228 -8.12 10.92 -14.40
CA THR A 228 -7.50 9.81 -15.14
C THR A 228 -7.94 8.47 -14.57
N THR A 229 -7.86 7.41 -15.38
CA THR A 229 -8.14 6.06 -14.88
C THR A 229 -6.98 5.57 -14.01
N VAL A 230 -7.22 5.39 -12.72
CA VAL A 230 -6.29 4.73 -11.80
C VAL A 230 -6.44 3.22 -11.95
N LYS A 231 -5.35 2.52 -12.29
CA LYS A 231 -5.33 1.07 -12.54
C LYS A 231 -4.71 0.34 -11.35
N THR A 232 -5.13 -0.90 -11.16
CA THR A 232 -4.57 -1.83 -10.18
C THR A 232 -4.66 -3.26 -10.70
N CYS A 233 -4.13 -4.23 -9.94
CA CYS A 233 -4.27 -5.66 -10.19
C CYS A 233 -4.31 -6.43 -8.86
N SER A 234 -4.59 -7.72 -8.91
CA SER A 234 -4.69 -8.61 -7.73
C SER A 234 -3.40 -8.63 -6.90
N GLU A 235 -2.25 -8.55 -7.56
CA GLU A 235 -0.92 -8.61 -6.96
C GLU A 235 -0.41 -7.24 -6.48
N ALA A 236 -1.12 -6.16 -6.77
CA ALA A 236 -0.66 -4.78 -6.51
C ALA A 236 -0.29 -4.53 -5.04
N ARG A 237 -0.98 -5.20 -4.10
CA ARG A 237 -0.65 -5.11 -2.67
C ARG A 237 0.71 -5.68 -2.31
N TYR A 238 1.26 -6.57 -3.15
CA TYR A 238 2.56 -7.21 -2.97
C TYR A 238 3.68 -6.51 -3.74
N ALA A 239 3.46 -5.35 -4.35
CA ALA A 239 4.43 -4.68 -5.21
C ALA A 239 5.83 -4.54 -4.58
N GLY A 240 5.93 -4.18 -3.29
CA GLY A 240 7.21 -4.13 -2.57
C GLY A 240 7.91 -5.48 -2.50
N ALA A 241 7.18 -6.53 -2.10
CA ALA A 241 7.71 -7.89 -2.01
C ALA A 241 8.06 -8.48 -3.39
N ILE A 242 7.21 -8.26 -4.40
CA ILE A 242 7.46 -8.69 -5.79
C ILE A 242 8.73 -8.02 -6.33
N GLY A 243 8.90 -6.71 -6.08
CA GLY A 243 10.10 -6.01 -6.52
C GLY A 243 11.37 -6.51 -5.83
N ALA A 244 11.30 -6.81 -4.53
CA ALA A 244 12.38 -7.45 -3.80
C ALA A 244 12.71 -8.84 -4.38
N ALA A 245 11.68 -9.64 -4.68
CA ALA A 245 11.83 -10.97 -5.30
C ALA A 245 12.46 -10.89 -6.70
N ARG A 246 12.02 -9.93 -7.54
CA ARG A 246 12.62 -9.70 -8.87
C ARG A 246 14.10 -9.29 -8.78
N ILE A 247 14.46 -8.48 -7.78
CA ILE A 247 15.86 -8.13 -7.52
C ILE A 247 16.64 -9.36 -7.10
N ALA A 248 16.08 -10.22 -6.25
CA ALA A 248 16.69 -11.47 -5.81
C ALA A 248 16.94 -12.45 -6.98
N ALA A 249 15.96 -12.57 -7.90
CA ALA A 249 16.08 -13.41 -9.10
C ALA A 249 16.98 -12.81 -10.20
N GLY A 250 17.44 -11.55 -10.05
CA GLY A 250 18.19 -10.85 -11.11
C GLY A 250 17.36 -10.51 -12.36
N VAL A 251 16.02 -10.47 -12.23
CA VAL A 251 15.11 -10.17 -13.32
C VAL A 251 14.95 -8.67 -13.54
N ALA A 252 15.01 -8.26 -14.80
CA ALA A 252 14.90 -6.85 -15.19
C ALA A 252 13.52 -6.22 -14.90
#